data_91d12d621acc85003478547f6e433119
#
_entry.id   91d12d621acc85003478547f6e433119
#
_cell.length_a   1.000
_cell.length_b   1.000
_cell.length_c   1.000
_cell.angle_alpha   90.00
_cell.angle_beta   90.00
_cell.angle_gamma   90.00
#
_symmetry.space_group_name_H-M   'P 1'
#
loop_
_entity.id
_entity.type
_entity.pdbx_description
1 polymer ?
#
loop_
_entity_poly.entity_id
_entity_poly.type
_entity_poly.pdbx_seq_one_letter_code
_entity_poly.pdbx_strand_id
1 'polypeptide(L)'
;MNHENTLEVRIACKQDEAQGICSLELLPLDGQTLPVFSAGSHIDVHLPGGLVRQYSLSNDCTEADRYVIAVLREPASRGGSAAVHEQLQAGQQITISTPRNHFALHRPAQKHLLLAGGIGITPILAMARDLARESADFELHYCGRARERMAFADAIEAAPWAGKAQLHVDEASGKSALDLGALLQPVQPGVHLYVCGPKGFMDAVLDTARAASWPQEQLHYEFFAGEVEHRADDESFEVEVASTGQIVRVTPEQTVVQALESIGVCVQTSCEQGVCGTCLTRVISGQPDHRDMYLTEEEQAANDQFLPCCSRARSARLVLEL
;
A
#
# COMPACT_ATOMS: atom_id res chain seq x y z
N MET A 1 3.37 -0.39 -26.70
CA MET A 1 2.90 0.71 -25.81
C MET A 1 1.58 0.26 -25.25
N ASN A 2 1.59 -0.37 -24.07
CA ASN A 2 0.36 -0.62 -23.34
C ASN A 2 -0.13 0.74 -22.83
N HIS A 3 -1.24 1.23 -23.36
CA HIS A 3 -1.94 2.35 -22.78
C HIS A 3 -2.36 1.92 -21.37
N GLU A 4 -1.66 2.38 -20.33
CA GLU A 4 -2.20 2.37 -18.98
C GLU A 4 -3.59 2.99 -19.07
N ASN A 5 -4.61 2.33 -18.49
CA ASN A 5 -5.92 2.92 -18.32
C ASN A 5 -5.81 4.06 -17.31
N THR A 6 -5.37 5.21 -17.78
CA THR A 6 -5.31 6.44 -16.99
C THR A 6 -6.60 7.24 -17.14
N LEU A 7 -6.95 7.97 -16.12
CA LEU A 7 -8.13 8.82 -16.03
C LEU A 7 -7.68 10.24 -15.67
N GLU A 8 -8.25 11.22 -16.33
CA GLU A 8 -8.13 12.63 -15.92
C GLU A 8 -9.26 12.96 -14.94
N VAL A 9 -8.88 13.44 -13.77
CA VAL A 9 -9.81 13.84 -12.71
C VAL A 9 -9.52 15.24 -12.21
N ARG A 10 -10.52 15.88 -11.61
CA ARG A 10 -10.39 17.18 -10.97
C ARG A 10 -10.38 17.02 -9.46
N ILE A 11 -9.44 17.65 -8.78
CA ILE A 11 -9.46 17.79 -7.32
C ILE A 11 -10.60 18.75 -6.96
N ALA A 12 -11.69 18.21 -6.44
CA ALA A 12 -12.83 19.03 -6.04
C ALA A 12 -12.62 19.69 -4.69
N CYS A 13 -12.01 18.94 -3.76
CA CYS A 13 -11.73 19.42 -2.42
C CYS A 13 -10.37 18.89 -1.96
N LYS A 14 -9.65 19.71 -1.20
CA LYS A 14 -8.50 19.32 -0.39
C LYS A 14 -8.76 19.79 1.03
N GLN A 15 -8.75 18.86 1.97
CA GLN A 15 -9.12 19.11 3.36
C GLN A 15 -8.08 18.54 4.30
N ASP A 16 -7.80 19.24 5.41
CA ASP A 16 -7.00 18.70 6.50
C ASP A 16 -7.87 17.74 7.34
N GLU A 17 -7.50 16.46 7.35
CA GLU A 17 -8.19 15.41 8.11
C GLU A 17 -7.65 15.24 9.52
N ALA A 18 -6.35 15.48 9.68
CA ALA A 18 -5.62 15.36 10.94
C ALA A 18 -4.27 16.07 10.82
N GLN A 19 -3.54 16.19 11.92
CA GLN A 19 -2.21 16.80 11.92
C GLN A 19 -1.27 16.09 10.94
N GLY A 20 -0.92 16.79 9.84
CA GLY A 20 -0.04 16.28 8.80
C GLY A 20 -0.71 15.30 7.83
N ILE A 21 -2.04 15.22 7.82
CA ILE A 21 -2.79 14.38 6.90
C ILE A 21 -3.83 15.23 6.18
N CYS A 22 -3.78 15.24 4.84
CA CYS A 22 -4.82 15.85 4.03
C CYS A 22 -5.55 14.81 3.20
N SER A 23 -6.83 15.03 2.92
CA SER A 23 -7.60 14.27 1.92
C SER A 23 -7.76 15.07 0.63
N LEU A 24 -7.89 14.32 -0.46
CA LEU A 24 -8.28 14.84 -1.77
C LEU A 24 -9.55 14.12 -2.22
N GLU A 25 -10.57 14.91 -2.57
CA GLU A 25 -11.74 14.41 -3.27
C GLU A 25 -11.53 14.62 -4.78
N LEU A 26 -11.60 13.53 -5.52
CA LEU A 26 -11.34 13.47 -6.95
C LEU A 26 -12.64 13.19 -7.69
N LEU A 27 -13.05 14.11 -8.56
CA LEU A 27 -14.24 13.98 -9.39
C LEU A 27 -13.85 13.73 -10.86
N PRO A 28 -14.67 12.98 -11.61
CA PRO A 28 -14.47 12.83 -13.04
C PRO A 28 -14.59 14.19 -13.74
N LEU A 29 -13.95 14.31 -14.90
CA LEU A 29 -14.17 15.45 -15.77
C LEU A 29 -15.52 15.31 -16.47
N ASP A 30 -16.10 16.45 -16.80
CA ASP A 30 -17.40 16.70 -17.46
C ASP A 30 -18.20 15.46 -17.96
N GLY A 31 -19.21 15.07 -17.16
CA GLY A 31 -20.20 14.06 -17.53
C GLY A 31 -19.70 12.62 -17.59
N GLN A 32 -18.45 12.36 -17.20
CA GLN A 32 -17.90 11.02 -17.08
C GLN A 32 -18.25 10.40 -15.70
N THR A 33 -18.24 9.09 -15.64
CA THR A 33 -18.31 8.34 -14.38
C THR A 33 -16.96 7.69 -14.10
N LEU A 34 -16.61 7.60 -12.82
CA LEU A 34 -15.42 6.87 -12.42
C LEU A 34 -15.70 5.36 -12.47
N PRO A 35 -14.70 4.53 -12.83
CA PRO A 35 -14.80 3.09 -12.68
C PRO A 35 -15.18 2.69 -11.26
N VAL A 36 -16.04 1.71 -11.12
CA VAL A 36 -16.34 1.11 -9.81
C VAL A 36 -15.08 0.48 -9.21
N PHE A 37 -14.96 0.49 -7.91
CA PHE A 37 -13.86 -0.15 -7.21
C PHE A 37 -14.40 -1.06 -6.08
N SER A 38 -13.55 -1.92 -5.55
CA SER A 38 -13.86 -2.72 -4.37
C SER A 38 -13.05 -2.20 -3.15
N ALA A 39 -13.58 -2.38 -1.96
CA ALA A 39 -12.89 -1.98 -0.74
C ALA A 39 -11.48 -2.61 -0.65
N GLY A 40 -10.49 -1.81 -0.29
CA GLY A 40 -9.07 -2.16 -0.34
C GLY A 40 -8.36 -1.77 -1.65
N SER A 41 -9.08 -1.19 -2.64
CA SER A 41 -8.46 -0.69 -3.87
C SER A 41 -7.61 0.56 -3.63
N HIS A 42 -6.59 0.71 -4.49
CA HIS A 42 -5.76 1.91 -4.59
C HIS A 42 -5.70 2.41 -6.04
N ILE A 43 -5.24 3.63 -6.19
CA ILE A 43 -4.93 4.28 -7.47
C ILE A 43 -3.49 4.78 -7.48
N ASP A 44 -2.87 4.83 -8.65
CA ASP A 44 -1.67 5.62 -8.86
C ASP A 44 -2.07 7.06 -9.12
N VAL A 45 -1.36 7.99 -8.51
CA VAL A 45 -1.52 9.43 -8.72
C VAL A 45 -0.26 9.97 -9.36
N HIS A 46 -0.40 10.56 -10.54
CA HIS A 46 0.70 11.24 -11.23
C HIS A 46 0.88 12.63 -10.64
N LEU A 47 2.04 12.85 -10.04
CA LEU A 47 2.39 14.07 -9.32
C LEU A 47 3.31 14.97 -10.15
N PRO A 48 3.40 16.27 -9.83
CA PRO A 48 4.37 17.17 -10.44
C PRO A 48 5.81 16.60 -10.36
N GLY A 49 6.60 16.83 -11.40
CA GLY A 49 7.97 16.33 -11.51
C GLY A 49 8.08 14.88 -11.98
N GLY A 50 6.99 14.30 -12.51
CA GLY A 50 6.99 12.93 -13.06
C GLY A 50 6.93 11.83 -11.99
N LEU A 51 6.66 12.19 -10.74
CA LEU A 51 6.51 11.22 -9.66
C LEU A 51 5.15 10.52 -9.77
N VAL A 52 5.14 9.20 -9.54
CA VAL A 52 3.89 8.42 -9.40
C VAL A 52 3.87 7.81 -8.00
N ARG A 53 2.72 7.91 -7.31
CA ARG A 53 2.55 7.33 -5.97
C ARG A 53 1.18 6.69 -5.81
N GLN A 54 1.15 5.58 -5.09
CA GLN A 54 -0.08 4.86 -4.80
C GLN A 54 -0.75 5.40 -3.54
N TYR A 55 -2.07 5.52 -3.63
CA TYR A 55 -2.91 5.88 -2.48
C TYR A 55 -4.19 5.05 -2.48
N SER A 56 -4.51 4.48 -1.33
CA SER A 56 -5.71 3.67 -1.13
C SER A 56 -6.96 4.55 -1.15
N LEU A 57 -8.02 4.06 -1.76
CA LEU A 57 -9.34 4.67 -1.75
C LEU A 57 -10.00 4.46 -0.38
N SER A 58 -10.53 5.53 0.20
CA SER A 58 -11.09 5.52 1.55
C SER A 58 -12.60 5.73 1.60
N ASN A 59 -13.24 6.18 0.51
CA ASN A 59 -14.69 6.37 0.44
C ASN A 59 -15.44 5.03 0.26
N ASP A 60 -16.76 5.10 0.30
CA ASP A 60 -17.62 3.95 0.01
C ASP A 60 -17.44 3.52 -1.45
N CYS A 61 -17.18 2.24 -1.68
CA CYS A 61 -16.91 1.70 -3.02
C CYS A 61 -18.14 1.74 -3.95
N THR A 62 -19.32 2.02 -3.44
CA THR A 62 -20.54 2.22 -4.23
C THR A 62 -20.71 3.65 -4.76
N GLU A 63 -19.92 4.61 -4.26
CA GLU A 63 -19.90 5.98 -4.77
C GLU A 63 -19.15 6.01 -6.12
N ALA A 64 -19.91 6.08 -7.22
CA ALA A 64 -19.34 6.09 -8.57
C ALA A 64 -19.01 7.51 -9.09
N ASP A 65 -19.32 8.53 -8.31
CA ASP A 65 -19.18 9.93 -8.66
C ASP A 65 -17.87 10.56 -8.16
N ARG A 66 -17.19 9.88 -7.23
CA ARG A 66 -15.93 10.37 -6.65
C ARG A 66 -15.01 9.28 -6.14
N TYR A 67 -13.71 9.63 -6.06
CA TYR A 67 -12.73 8.92 -5.25
C TYR A 67 -12.22 9.84 -4.13
N VAL A 68 -11.92 9.25 -2.97
CA VAL A 68 -11.29 9.96 -1.85
C VAL A 68 -10.02 9.23 -1.45
N ILE A 69 -8.91 9.95 -1.47
CA ILE A 69 -7.63 9.48 -0.93
C ILE A 69 -7.22 10.37 0.25
N ALA A 70 -6.45 9.82 1.19
CA ALA A 70 -5.81 10.63 2.22
C ALA A 70 -4.32 10.35 2.28
N VAL A 71 -3.54 11.41 2.49
CA VAL A 71 -2.07 11.40 2.37
C VAL A 71 -1.44 11.96 3.62
N LEU A 72 -0.66 11.13 4.30
CA LEU A 72 0.23 11.57 5.38
C LEU A 72 1.45 12.27 4.79
N ARG A 73 1.77 13.46 5.28
CA ARG A 73 3.02 14.15 4.96
C ARG A 73 4.18 13.44 5.66
N GLU A 74 4.91 12.63 4.91
CA GLU A 74 6.04 11.88 5.42
C GLU A 74 7.26 12.80 5.57
N PRO A 75 7.86 12.95 6.79
CA PRO A 75 9.01 13.83 7.00
C PRO A 75 10.22 13.48 6.14
N ALA A 76 10.46 12.18 5.93
CA ALA A 76 11.54 11.65 5.07
C ALA A 76 11.04 11.38 3.64
N SER A 77 10.10 12.19 3.13
CA SER A 77 9.47 11.99 1.84
C SER A 77 10.48 12.02 0.69
N ARG A 78 10.33 11.08 -0.24
CA ARG A 78 11.01 11.10 -1.56
C ARG A 78 10.28 12.00 -2.56
N GLY A 79 9.67 13.08 -2.08
CA GLY A 79 8.97 14.09 -2.85
C GLY A 79 7.47 13.87 -3.02
N GLY A 80 6.96 12.64 -2.98
CA GLY A 80 5.56 12.34 -3.30
C GLY A 80 4.55 12.97 -2.34
N SER A 81 4.60 12.65 -1.04
CA SER A 81 3.68 13.23 -0.06
C SER A 81 3.86 14.74 0.09
N ALA A 82 5.10 15.24 -0.02
CA ALA A 82 5.36 16.68 -0.04
C ALA A 82 4.69 17.36 -1.23
N ALA A 83 4.78 16.78 -2.44
CA ALA A 83 4.11 17.32 -3.63
C ALA A 83 2.59 17.37 -3.46
N VAL A 84 1.97 16.33 -2.88
CA VAL A 84 0.53 16.35 -2.58
C VAL A 84 0.17 17.50 -1.65
N HIS A 85 0.91 17.66 -0.55
CA HIS A 85 0.61 18.70 0.45
C HIS A 85 0.87 20.13 -0.06
N GLU A 86 1.94 20.34 -0.82
CA GLU A 86 2.44 21.66 -1.17
C GLU A 86 2.00 22.14 -2.55
N GLN A 87 1.83 21.24 -3.51
CA GLN A 87 1.65 21.59 -4.91
C GLN A 87 0.25 21.28 -5.44
N LEU A 88 -0.47 20.28 -4.87
CA LEU A 88 -1.84 20.00 -5.30
C LEU A 88 -2.85 20.90 -4.59
N GLN A 89 -3.80 21.44 -5.36
CA GLN A 89 -4.83 22.35 -4.89
C GLN A 89 -6.20 21.99 -5.47
N ALA A 90 -7.28 22.34 -4.77
CA ALA A 90 -8.63 22.25 -5.29
C ALA A 90 -8.75 23.01 -6.62
N GLY A 91 -9.48 22.45 -7.57
CA GLY A 91 -9.67 22.95 -8.92
C GLY A 91 -8.67 22.43 -9.96
N GLN A 92 -7.53 21.89 -9.55
CA GLN A 92 -6.55 21.32 -10.47
C GLN A 92 -7.03 19.98 -11.07
N GLN A 93 -6.59 19.73 -12.31
CA GLN A 93 -6.71 18.43 -12.96
C GLN A 93 -5.43 17.64 -12.73
N ILE A 94 -5.60 16.33 -12.49
CA ILE A 94 -4.50 15.39 -12.32
C ILE A 94 -4.82 14.07 -13.03
N THR A 95 -3.79 13.36 -13.41
CA THR A 95 -3.89 12.02 -13.99
C THR A 95 -3.80 10.98 -12.89
N ILE A 96 -4.69 10.00 -12.92
CA ILE A 96 -4.67 8.83 -12.02
C ILE A 96 -4.77 7.53 -12.82
N SER A 97 -4.42 6.39 -12.24
CA SER A 97 -4.74 5.09 -12.82
C SER A 97 -6.20 4.71 -12.55
N THR A 98 -6.72 3.72 -13.28
CA THR A 98 -7.90 2.96 -12.83
C THR A 98 -7.61 2.26 -11.50
N PRO A 99 -8.63 2.05 -10.63
CA PRO A 99 -8.46 1.33 -9.37
C PRO A 99 -7.96 -0.10 -9.57
N ARG A 100 -7.02 -0.51 -8.72
CA ARG A 100 -6.53 -1.89 -8.60
C ARG A 100 -6.66 -2.35 -7.17
N ASN A 101 -6.93 -3.65 -6.94
CA ASN A 101 -7.10 -4.17 -5.59
C ASN A 101 -6.19 -5.37 -5.35
N HIS A 102 -5.23 -5.20 -4.47
CA HIS A 102 -4.34 -6.26 -3.95
C HIS A 102 -4.60 -6.55 -2.46
N PHE A 103 -5.60 -5.90 -1.88
CA PHE A 103 -5.99 -6.03 -0.47
C PHE A 103 -7.50 -6.23 -0.34
N ALA A 104 -8.03 -7.24 -1.04
CA ALA A 104 -9.46 -7.47 -1.14
C ALA A 104 -10.04 -8.18 0.10
N LEU A 105 -11.31 -7.88 0.42
CA LEU A 105 -12.08 -8.62 1.42
C LEU A 105 -12.35 -10.07 0.97
N HIS A 106 -12.07 -11.03 1.84
CA HIS A 106 -12.43 -12.44 1.67
C HIS A 106 -13.93 -12.61 2.02
N ARG A 107 -14.78 -12.58 1.01
CA ARG A 107 -16.26 -12.55 1.19
C ARG A 107 -16.85 -13.77 1.94
N PRO A 108 -16.29 -14.99 1.83
CA PRO A 108 -16.78 -16.13 2.61
C PRO A 108 -16.51 -16.06 4.12
N ALA A 109 -15.74 -15.05 4.60
CA ALA A 109 -15.46 -14.90 6.02
C ALA A 109 -16.73 -14.74 6.86
N GLN A 110 -16.74 -15.36 8.04
CA GLN A 110 -17.85 -15.22 9.02
C GLN A 110 -17.75 -13.91 9.80
N LYS A 111 -16.52 -13.47 10.08
CA LYS A 111 -16.22 -12.19 10.74
C LYS A 111 -14.94 -11.59 10.19
N HIS A 112 -14.90 -10.26 10.11
CA HIS A 112 -13.74 -9.49 9.68
C HIS A 112 -13.19 -8.70 10.86
N LEU A 113 -11.92 -8.95 11.22
CA LEU A 113 -11.19 -8.17 12.22
C LEU A 113 -10.30 -7.17 11.49
N LEU A 114 -10.64 -5.89 11.61
CA LEU A 114 -9.99 -4.79 10.89
C LEU A 114 -9.06 -4.03 11.83
N LEU A 115 -7.76 -4.02 11.55
CA LEU A 115 -6.75 -3.32 12.34
C LEU A 115 -6.07 -2.23 11.51
N ALA A 116 -6.18 -0.99 11.93
CA ALA A 116 -5.58 0.16 11.28
C ALA A 116 -4.56 0.85 12.19
N GLY A 117 -3.39 1.17 11.67
CA GLY A 117 -2.39 2.01 12.32
C GLY A 117 -2.18 3.32 11.55
N GLY A 118 -2.43 4.49 12.16
CA GLY A 118 -2.21 5.78 11.53
C GLY A 118 -2.89 5.91 10.17
N ILE A 119 -2.11 6.25 9.11
CA ILE A 119 -2.68 6.44 7.75
C ILE A 119 -3.14 5.13 7.10
N GLY A 120 -2.78 3.96 7.65
CA GLY A 120 -3.32 2.67 7.23
C GLY A 120 -4.83 2.53 7.41
N ILE A 121 -5.46 3.53 8.02
CA ILE A 121 -6.94 3.63 8.10
C ILE A 121 -7.60 3.75 6.71
N THR A 122 -6.90 4.22 5.68
CA THR A 122 -7.53 4.50 4.38
C THR A 122 -8.17 3.27 3.73
N PRO A 123 -7.50 2.15 3.46
CA PRO A 123 -8.16 0.97 2.91
C PRO A 123 -9.10 0.30 3.92
N ILE A 124 -8.73 0.32 5.19
CA ILE A 124 -9.52 -0.28 6.27
C ILE A 124 -10.87 0.43 6.45
N LEU A 125 -10.90 1.76 6.30
CA LEU A 125 -12.14 2.54 6.36
C LEU A 125 -13.08 2.20 5.21
N ALA A 126 -12.57 2.04 3.98
CA ALA A 126 -13.36 1.57 2.85
C ALA A 126 -13.95 0.17 3.11
N MET A 127 -13.14 -0.74 3.71
CA MET A 127 -13.60 -2.08 4.10
C MET A 127 -14.72 -2.00 5.16
N ALA A 128 -14.54 -1.17 6.20
CA ALA A 128 -15.55 -1.02 7.26
C ALA A 128 -16.87 -0.47 6.71
N ARG A 129 -16.83 0.50 5.78
CA ARG A 129 -18.03 1.04 5.11
C ARG A 129 -18.74 -0.02 4.29
N ASP A 130 -18.00 -0.79 3.50
CA ASP A 130 -18.52 -1.83 2.65
C ASP A 130 -19.17 -2.98 3.47
N LEU A 131 -18.50 -3.45 4.52
CA LEU A 131 -19.01 -4.46 5.45
C LEU A 131 -20.25 -3.97 6.21
N ALA A 132 -20.25 -2.70 6.62
CA ALA A 132 -21.41 -2.11 7.29
C ALA A 132 -22.64 -2.05 6.37
N ARG A 133 -22.46 -1.66 5.12
CA ARG A 133 -23.51 -1.64 4.09
C ARG A 133 -24.10 -3.03 3.85
N GLU A 134 -23.26 -4.07 3.84
CA GLU A 134 -23.70 -5.46 3.71
C GLU A 134 -24.24 -6.07 5.01
N SER A 135 -24.23 -5.32 6.10
CA SER A 135 -24.59 -5.82 7.44
C SER A 135 -23.74 -7.01 7.89
N ALA A 136 -22.53 -7.11 7.38
CA ALA A 136 -21.58 -8.16 7.74
C ALA A 136 -21.08 -8.01 9.19
N ASP A 137 -20.59 -9.11 9.76
CA ASP A 137 -19.97 -9.06 11.08
C ASP A 137 -18.51 -8.58 10.95
N PHE A 138 -18.19 -7.46 11.61
CA PHE A 138 -16.84 -6.93 11.67
C PHE A 138 -16.58 -6.15 12.95
N GLU A 139 -15.32 -6.02 13.27
CA GLU A 139 -14.80 -5.21 14.36
C GLU A 139 -13.62 -4.40 13.86
N LEU A 140 -13.61 -3.09 14.12
CA LEU A 140 -12.54 -2.18 13.73
C LEU A 140 -11.76 -1.70 14.95
N HIS A 141 -10.46 -1.90 14.96
CA HIS A 141 -9.52 -1.30 15.90
C HIS A 141 -8.62 -0.31 15.16
N TYR A 142 -8.74 0.96 15.50
CA TYR A 142 -7.95 2.04 14.92
C TYR A 142 -6.96 2.58 15.94
N CYS A 143 -5.66 2.37 15.71
CA CYS A 143 -4.57 2.75 16.58
C CYS A 143 -3.87 4.03 16.08
N GLY A 144 -3.57 4.95 16.98
CA GLY A 144 -2.85 6.18 16.68
C GLY A 144 -2.02 6.67 17.87
N ARG A 145 -0.92 7.37 17.58
CA ARG A 145 -0.05 7.94 18.62
C ARG A 145 -0.70 9.10 19.39
N ALA A 146 -1.65 9.79 18.75
CA ALA A 146 -2.37 10.92 19.32
C ALA A 146 -3.66 11.13 18.54
N ARG A 147 -4.73 11.56 19.20
CA ARG A 147 -6.06 11.76 18.59
C ARG A 147 -6.02 12.74 17.42
N GLU A 148 -5.25 13.81 17.55
CA GLU A 148 -5.08 14.83 16.51
C GLU A 148 -4.32 14.34 15.26
N ARG A 149 -3.78 13.14 15.28
CA ARG A 149 -3.09 12.46 14.17
C ARG A 149 -3.92 11.32 13.56
N MET A 150 -5.14 11.13 14.03
CA MET A 150 -6.03 10.07 13.56
C MET A 150 -7.03 10.63 12.55
N ALA A 151 -6.69 10.47 11.26
CA ALA A 151 -7.58 10.89 10.18
C ALA A 151 -8.93 10.15 10.26
N PHE A 152 -10.01 10.83 9.87
CA PHE A 152 -11.37 10.29 9.84
C PHE A 152 -11.93 9.82 11.19
N ALA A 153 -11.25 10.09 12.30
CA ALA A 153 -11.67 9.56 13.60
C ALA A 153 -13.05 10.07 14.01
N ASP A 154 -13.36 11.37 13.78
CA ASP A 154 -14.69 11.94 14.07
C ASP A 154 -15.77 11.32 13.16
N ALA A 155 -15.43 11.07 11.90
CA ALA A 155 -16.35 10.41 10.96
C ALA A 155 -16.65 8.94 11.35
N ILE A 156 -15.65 8.23 11.89
CA ILE A 156 -15.82 6.86 12.40
C ILE A 156 -16.73 6.87 13.64
N GLU A 157 -16.49 7.78 14.58
CA GLU A 157 -17.30 7.91 15.80
C GLU A 157 -18.76 8.35 15.53
N ALA A 158 -18.97 9.10 14.44
CA ALA A 158 -20.30 9.52 14.01
C ALA A 158 -21.01 8.51 13.08
N ALA A 159 -20.33 7.45 12.65
CA ALA A 159 -20.89 6.49 11.71
C ALA A 159 -22.02 5.65 12.33
N PRO A 160 -23.03 5.21 11.55
CA PRO A 160 -24.07 4.31 12.03
C PRO A 160 -23.54 3.00 12.63
N TRP A 161 -22.33 2.61 12.24
CA TRP A 161 -21.62 1.41 12.70
C TRP A 161 -20.53 1.71 13.76
N ALA A 162 -20.53 2.91 14.36
CA ALA A 162 -19.54 3.31 15.38
C ALA A 162 -19.42 2.31 16.54
N GLY A 163 -20.50 1.62 16.90
CA GLY A 163 -20.47 0.56 17.93
C GLY A 163 -19.62 -0.67 17.59
N LYS A 164 -19.17 -0.79 16.32
CA LYS A 164 -18.23 -1.82 15.87
C LYS A 164 -16.79 -1.33 15.78
N ALA A 165 -16.53 -0.07 16.15
CA ALA A 165 -15.21 0.56 16.05
C ALA A 165 -14.69 0.95 17.43
N GLN A 166 -13.40 0.73 17.66
CA GLN A 166 -12.68 1.15 18.85
C GLN A 166 -11.43 1.94 18.42
N LEU A 167 -11.29 3.15 18.94
CA LEU A 167 -10.12 4.00 18.72
C LEU A 167 -9.16 3.85 19.90
N HIS A 168 -7.91 3.55 19.60
CA HIS A 168 -6.85 3.34 20.58
C HIS A 168 -5.77 4.41 20.40
N VAL A 169 -5.62 5.26 21.41
CA VAL A 169 -4.55 6.26 21.44
C VAL A 169 -3.44 5.72 22.32
N ASP A 170 -2.20 5.70 21.81
CA ASP A 170 -1.05 5.22 22.57
C ASP A 170 -0.84 6.07 23.84
N GLU A 171 -0.39 5.43 24.91
CA GLU A 171 -0.01 6.13 26.14
C GLU A 171 1.19 7.04 25.89
N ALA A 172 1.34 8.08 26.72
CA ALA A 172 2.50 8.97 26.69
C ALA A 172 3.84 8.22 26.92
N SER A 173 3.78 7.02 27.51
CA SER A 173 4.92 6.10 27.66
C SER A 173 5.33 5.41 26.36
N GLY A 174 4.54 5.54 25.27
CA GLY A 174 4.71 4.82 24.01
C GLY A 174 4.16 3.40 24.02
N LYS A 175 3.45 3.00 25.09
CA LYS A 175 2.77 1.70 25.15
C LYS A 175 1.47 1.79 24.35
N SER A 176 1.22 0.80 23.49
CA SER A 176 -0.05 0.69 22.76
C SER A 176 -1.22 0.48 23.73
N ALA A 177 -2.31 1.21 23.49
CA ALA A 177 -3.56 1.01 24.22
C ALA A 177 -4.28 -0.30 23.82
N LEU A 178 -3.91 -0.92 22.70
CA LEU A 178 -4.48 -2.17 22.21
C LEU A 178 -3.67 -3.38 22.70
N ASP A 179 -4.32 -4.29 23.42
CA ASP A 179 -3.75 -5.58 23.79
C ASP A 179 -3.95 -6.60 22.66
N LEU A 180 -2.93 -6.72 21.80
CA LEU A 180 -2.95 -7.65 20.67
C LEU A 180 -3.04 -9.12 21.11
N GLY A 181 -2.43 -9.46 22.25
CA GLY A 181 -2.48 -10.83 22.78
C GLY A 181 -3.89 -11.24 23.14
N ALA A 182 -4.62 -10.37 23.82
CA ALA A 182 -6.02 -10.60 24.18
C ALA A 182 -6.96 -10.58 22.95
N LEU A 183 -6.68 -9.68 21.98
CA LEU A 183 -7.52 -9.53 20.79
C LEU A 183 -7.40 -10.71 19.83
N LEU A 184 -6.21 -11.24 19.63
CA LEU A 184 -5.92 -12.26 18.62
C LEU A 184 -5.99 -13.70 19.15
N GLN A 185 -6.40 -13.89 20.41
CA GLN A 185 -6.58 -15.19 21.03
C GLN A 185 -7.96 -15.32 21.72
N PRO A 186 -8.60 -16.49 21.62
CA PRO A 186 -8.24 -17.63 20.78
C PRO A 186 -8.54 -17.38 19.29
N VAL A 187 -7.79 -18.04 18.41
CA VAL A 187 -8.08 -18.05 16.97
C VAL A 187 -9.45 -18.69 16.73
N GLN A 188 -10.30 -17.99 15.98
CA GLN A 188 -11.65 -18.48 15.66
C GLN A 188 -11.72 -18.86 14.18
N PRO A 189 -12.26 -20.05 13.86
CA PRO A 189 -12.49 -20.44 12.47
C PRO A 189 -13.39 -19.44 11.75
N GLY A 190 -13.05 -19.10 10.51
CA GLY A 190 -13.84 -18.18 9.69
C GLY A 190 -13.69 -16.68 10.03
N VAL A 191 -12.84 -16.33 10.99
CA VAL A 191 -12.42 -14.94 11.24
C VAL A 191 -11.24 -14.59 10.36
N HIS A 192 -11.31 -13.50 9.60
CA HIS A 192 -10.24 -13.01 8.77
C HIS A 192 -9.71 -11.68 9.30
N LEU A 193 -8.39 -11.59 9.51
CA LEU A 193 -7.68 -10.42 10.00
C LEU A 193 -7.19 -9.58 8.81
N TYR A 194 -7.47 -8.28 8.86
CA TYR A 194 -6.98 -7.30 7.90
C TYR A 194 -6.19 -6.24 8.63
N VAL A 195 -4.95 -6.02 8.23
CA VAL A 195 -4.09 -5.05 8.91
C VAL A 195 -3.36 -4.16 7.92
N CYS A 196 -3.37 -2.85 8.19
CA CYS A 196 -2.61 -1.86 7.46
C CYS A 196 -2.10 -0.77 8.41
N GLY A 197 -0.84 -0.35 8.25
CA GLY A 197 -0.24 0.66 9.11
C GLY A 197 1.29 0.75 8.99
N PRO A 198 1.94 1.48 9.91
CA PRO A 198 3.40 1.56 9.96
C PRO A 198 4.04 0.20 10.22
N LYS A 199 5.26 0.01 9.70
CA LYS A 199 5.98 -1.28 9.79
C LYS A 199 5.97 -1.90 11.19
N GLY A 200 6.34 -1.14 12.23
CA GLY A 200 6.37 -1.69 13.60
C GLY A 200 5.00 -2.13 14.12
N PHE A 201 3.91 -1.48 13.71
CA PHE A 201 2.55 -1.91 14.03
C PHE A 201 2.20 -3.20 13.27
N MET A 202 2.52 -3.25 11.97
CA MET A 202 2.31 -4.42 11.12
C MET A 202 3.04 -5.64 11.66
N ASP A 203 4.34 -5.50 11.96
CA ASP A 203 5.17 -6.56 12.52
C ASP A 203 4.57 -7.08 13.84
N ALA A 204 4.21 -6.19 14.78
CA ALA A 204 3.62 -6.57 16.05
C ALA A 204 2.32 -7.36 15.90
N VAL A 205 1.44 -6.96 15.00
CA VAL A 205 0.18 -7.65 14.73
C VAL A 205 0.43 -9.02 14.10
N LEU A 206 1.23 -9.07 13.03
CA LEU A 206 1.48 -10.30 12.28
C LEU A 206 2.27 -11.33 13.10
N ASP A 207 3.27 -10.90 13.86
CA ASP A 207 4.03 -11.79 14.74
C ASP A 207 3.16 -12.35 15.88
N THR A 208 2.27 -11.51 16.46
CA THR A 208 1.34 -11.98 17.48
C THR A 208 0.33 -12.98 16.89
N ALA A 209 -0.19 -12.72 15.69
CA ALA A 209 -1.12 -13.63 15.01
C ALA A 209 -0.44 -14.96 14.67
N ARG A 210 0.78 -14.94 14.11
CA ARG A 210 1.56 -16.15 13.82
C ARG A 210 1.87 -16.94 15.08
N ALA A 211 2.29 -16.28 16.17
CA ALA A 211 2.53 -16.93 17.48
C ALA A 211 1.26 -17.55 18.05
N ALA A 212 0.09 -16.99 17.75
CA ALA A 212 -1.22 -17.55 18.11
C ALA A 212 -1.70 -18.62 17.13
N SER A 213 -0.89 -19.00 16.13
CA SER A 213 -1.20 -20.01 15.12
C SER A 213 -2.38 -19.66 14.20
N TRP A 214 -2.52 -18.37 13.83
CA TRP A 214 -3.48 -17.98 12.80
C TRP A 214 -3.10 -18.61 11.46
N PRO A 215 -4.05 -19.23 10.74
CA PRO A 215 -3.81 -19.73 9.39
C PRO A 215 -3.43 -18.59 8.44
N GLN A 216 -2.44 -18.82 7.56
CA GLN A 216 -1.94 -17.80 6.64
C GLN A 216 -3.05 -17.25 5.73
N GLU A 217 -3.98 -18.09 5.30
CA GLU A 217 -5.13 -17.71 4.48
C GLU A 217 -6.15 -16.79 5.18
N GLN A 218 -6.07 -16.66 6.51
CA GLN A 218 -6.88 -15.74 7.31
C GLN A 218 -6.18 -14.41 7.60
N LEU A 219 -4.91 -14.26 7.20
CA LEU A 219 -4.09 -13.06 7.43
C LEU A 219 -3.99 -12.24 6.13
N HIS A 220 -4.59 -11.05 6.13
CA HIS A 220 -4.56 -10.12 5.01
C HIS A 220 -3.88 -8.83 5.45
N TYR A 221 -2.92 -8.36 4.66
CA TYR A 221 -2.16 -7.17 5.01
C TYR A 221 -1.70 -6.40 3.79
N GLU A 222 -1.57 -5.08 3.95
CA GLU A 222 -1.01 -4.19 2.93
C GLU A 222 0.02 -3.27 3.58
N PHE A 223 1.25 -3.28 3.04
CA PHE A 223 2.31 -2.37 3.44
C PHE A 223 2.31 -1.13 2.54
N PHE A 224 2.33 0.07 3.13
CA PHE A 224 2.42 1.32 2.35
C PHE A 224 3.84 1.74 2.05
N ALA A 225 4.81 1.25 2.79
CA ALA A 225 6.22 1.52 2.62
C ALA A 225 7.03 0.28 2.92
N GLY A 226 7.97 -0.03 2.04
CA GLY A 226 9.10 -0.91 2.28
C GLY A 226 10.37 -0.06 2.48
N GLU A 227 11.31 -0.55 3.19
CA GLU A 227 12.66 0.02 3.21
C GLU A 227 13.45 -0.63 2.08
N VAL A 228 14.01 0.18 1.17
CA VAL A 228 15.06 -0.33 0.27
C VAL A 228 16.29 -0.53 1.14
N GLU A 229 16.51 -1.78 1.52
CA GLU A 229 17.59 -2.14 2.43
C GLU A 229 18.92 -2.14 1.67
N HIS A 230 19.77 -1.16 1.94
CA HIS A 230 21.18 -1.18 1.53
C HIS A 230 21.99 -1.85 2.63
N ARG A 231 22.56 -3.01 2.33
CA ARG A 231 23.41 -3.73 3.28
C ARG A 231 24.88 -3.39 3.03
N ALA A 232 25.64 -3.37 4.09
CA ALA A 232 27.06 -3.04 4.02
C ALA A 232 27.89 -4.06 3.19
N ASP A 233 27.34 -5.25 2.99
CA ASP A 233 27.91 -6.35 2.20
C ASP A 233 27.30 -6.46 0.79
N ASP A 234 26.53 -5.46 0.35
CA ASP A 234 26.01 -5.43 -1.01
C ASP A 234 27.14 -5.38 -2.04
N GLU A 235 27.19 -6.37 -2.91
CA GLU A 235 28.14 -6.46 -4.01
C GLU A 235 27.51 -6.02 -5.33
N SER A 236 28.36 -5.58 -6.27
CA SER A 236 27.91 -5.32 -7.64
C SER A 236 27.60 -6.64 -8.35
N PHE A 237 26.58 -6.62 -9.20
CA PHE A 237 26.23 -7.72 -10.08
C PHE A 237 25.80 -7.22 -11.46
N GLU A 238 25.59 -8.10 -12.40
CA GLU A 238 25.17 -7.76 -13.75
C GLU A 238 23.71 -8.11 -13.98
N VAL A 239 23.04 -7.29 -14.78
CA VAL A 239 21.70 -7.56 -15.32
C VAL A 239 21.77 -7.59 -16.83
N GLU A 240 21.30 -8.67 -17.44
CA GLU A 240 21.15 -8.86 -18.87
C GLU A 240 19.68 -8.74 -19.26
N VAL A 241 19.40 -7.93 -20.27
CA VAL A 241 18.09 -7.77 -20.90
C VAL A 241 17.96 -8.82 -21.98
N ALA A 242 17.07 -9.81 -21.79
CA ALA A 242 17.01 -10.99 -22.67
C ALA A 242 16.66 -10.66 -24.13
N SER A 243 15.80 -9.65 -24.36
CA SER A 243 15.36 -9.28 -25.72
C SER A 243 16.45 -8.63 -26.56
N THR A 244 17.43 -7.95 -25.92
CA THR A 244 18.46 -7.18 -26.61
C THR A 244 19.87 -7.72 -26.39
N GLY A 245 20.09 -8.54 -25.36
CA GLY A 245 21.41 -8.98 -24.91
C GLY A 245 22.25 -7.87 -24.26
N GLN A 246 21.65 -6.69 -23.97
CA GLN A 246 22.35 -5.62 -23.29
C GLN A 246 22.63 -6.01 -21.84
N ILE A 247 23.84 -5.69 -21.36
CA ILE A 247 24.24 -5.97 -19.99
C ILE A 247 24.56 -4.64 -19.31
N VAL A 248 24.02 -4.48 -18.10
CA VAL A 248 24.31 -3.34 -17.23
C VAL A 248 24.80 -3.84 -15.87
N ARG A 249 25.76 -3.14 -15.31
CA ARG A 249 26.28 -3.39 -13.97
C ARG A 249 25.45 -2.59 -12.95
N VAL A 250 24.93 -3.29 -11.93
CA VAL A 250 24.23 -2.70 -10.79
C VAL A 250 25.23 -2.54 -9.64
N THR A 251 25.49 -1.31 -9.22
CA THR A 251 26.37 -1.02 -8.08
C THR A 251 25.64 -1.17 -6.75
N PRO A 252 26.35 -1.23 -5.60
CA PRO A 252 25.70 -1.30 -4.28
C PRO A 252 24.72 -0.15 -3.99
N GLU A 253 24.97 1.03 -4.55
CA GLU A 253 24.21 2.26 -4.32
C GLU A 253 23.02 2.42 -5.29
N GLN A 254 22.88 1.52 -6.28
CA GLN A 254 21.84 1.57 -7.30
C GLN A 254 20.81 0.46 -7.13
N THR A 255 19.57 0.76 -7.46
CA THR A 255 18.56 -0.27 -7.73
C THR A 255 18.72 -0.82 -9.16
N VAL A 256 18.17 -2.00 -9.42
CA VAL A 256 18.16 -2.57 -10.78
C VAL A 256 17.37 -1.66 -11.73
N VAL A 257 16.30 -1.01 -11.28
CA VAL A 257 15.54 -0.02 -12.07
C VAL A 257 16.45 1.11 -12.53
N GLN A 258 17.19 1.75 -11.62
CA GLN A 258 18.11 2.85 -11.94
C GLN A 258 19.21 2.42 -12.91
N ALA A 259 19.74 1.23 -12.74
CA ALA A 259 20.76 0.70 -13.64
C ALA A 259 20.20 0.47 -15.06
N LEU A 260 18.99 -0.12 -15.18
CA LEU A 260 18.32 -0.32 -16.47
C LEU A 260 17.96 0.99 -17.17
N GLU A 261 17.49 1.99 -16.42
CA GLU A 261 17.21 3.34 -16.94
C GLU A 261 18.45 3.98 -17.54
N SER A 262 19.63 3.76 -16.96
CA SER A 262 20.91 4.31 -17.46
C SER A 262 21.27 3.82 -18.87
N ILE A 263 20.73 2.68 -19.30
CA ILE A 263 20.91 2.10 -20.65
C ILE A 263 19.67 2.25 -21.52
N GLY A 264 18.67 3.07 -21.08
CA GLY A 264 17.45 3.37 -21.83
C GLY A 264 16.36 2.30 -21.75
N VAL A 265 16.48 1.34 -20.82
CA VAL A 265 15.44 0.32 -20.55
C VAL A 265 14.57 0.80 -19.39
N CYS A 266 13.30 1.06 -19.69
CA CYS A 266 12.35 1.52 -18.69
C CYS A 266 11.57 0.34 -18.08
N VAL A 267 11.60 0.24 -16.76
CA VAL A 267 10.73 -0.65 -15.98
C VAL A 267 9.65 0.20 -15.33
N GLN A 268 8.40 -0.22 -15.45
CA GLN A 268 7.32 0.49 -14.78
C GLN A 268 7.50 0.42 -13.26
N THR A 269 7.46 1.57 -12.60
CA THR A 269 7.54 1.67 -11.14
C THR A 269 6.41 2.53 -10.59
N SER A 270 6.06 2.31 -9.32
CA SER A 270 5.12 3.16 -8.59
C SER A 270 5.62 3.43 -7.17
N CYS A 271 5.58 2.46 -6.26
CA CYS A 271 6.02 2.69 -4.88
C CYS A 271 7.56 2.80 -4.74
N GLU A 272 8.33 2.10 -5.58
CA GLU A 272 9.78 1.97 -5.53
C GLU A 272 10.32 1.43 -4.19
N GLN A 273 9.50 0.63 -3.48
CA GLN A 273 9.78 0.12 -2.13
C GLN A 273 9.45 -1.35 -1.96
N GLY A 274 9.16 -2.07 -3.04
CA GLY A 274 8.91 -3.52 -2.99
C GLY A 274 7.57 -3.93 -2.37
N VAL A 275 6.56 -3.04 -2.36
CA VAL A 275 5.26 -3.35 -1.73
C VAL A 275 4.09 -3.41 -2.71
N CYS A 276 4.24 -2.91 -3.94
CA CYS A 276 3.09 -2.74 -4.85
C CYS A 276 3.05 -3.70 -6.04
N GLY A 277 4.13 -4.39 -6.33
CA GLY A 277 4.22 -5.32 -7.47
C GLY A 277 4.29 -4.67 -8.85
N THR A 278 4.18 -3.33 -8.99
CA THR A 278 4.16 -2.66 -10.32
C THR A 278 5.40 -2.97 -11.16
N CYS A 279 6.56 -3.09 -10.53
CA CYS A 279 7.81 -3.41 -11.20
C CYS A 279 8.11 -4.92 -11.30
N LEU A 280 7.15 -5.79 -10.99
CA LEU A 280 7.38 -7.24 -11.04
C LEU A 280 7.93 -7.66 -12.38
N THR A 281 9.09 -8.28 -12.39
CA THR A 281 9.83 -8.65 -13.59
C THR A 281 10.21 -10.12 -13.52
N ARG A 282 10.01 -10.84 -14.62
CA ARG A 282 10.36 -12.25 -14.71
C ARG A 282 11.86 -12.45 -14.82
N VAL A 283 12.37 -13.44 -14.11
CA VAL A 283 13.78 -13.86 -14.11
C VAL A 283 13.90 -15.14 -14.96
N ILE A 284 14.68 -15.06 -16.04
CA ILE A 284 14.95 -16.20 -16.94
C ILE A 284 16.08 -17.06 -16.37
N SER A 285 17.10 -16.41 -15.79
CA SER A 285 18.19 -17.12 -15.12
C SER A 285 18.88 -16.24 -14.07
N GLY A 286 19.55 -16.87 -13.12
CA GLY A 286 20.17 -16.24 -11.97
C GLY A 286 19.35 -16.43 -10.71
N GLN A 287 19.86 -15.96 -9.59
CA GLN A 287 19.22 -16.07 -8.28
C GLN A 287 19.00 -14.70 -7.69
N PRO A 288 17.74 -14.23 -7.58
CA PRO A 288 17.41 -12.98 -6.89
C PRO A 288 17.75 -13.01 -5.40
N ASP A 289 18.08 -11.85 -4.84
CA ASP A 289 18.07 -11.57 -3.41
C ASP A 289 16.81 -10.74 -3.11
N HIS A 290 15.75 -11.44 -2.75
CA HIS A 290 14.45 -10.84 -2.49
C HIS A 290 14.50 -9.95 -1.25
N ARG A 291 14.06 -8.69 -1.40
CA ARG A 291 13.97 -7.67 -0.33
C ARG A 291 12.60 -7.01 -0.32
N ASP A 292 11.69 -7.55 -1.09
CA ASP A 292 10.32 -7.10 -1.19
C ASP A 292 9.44 -7.73 -0.11
N MET A 293 8.31 -7.07 0.11
CA MET A 293 7.21 -7.54 0.96
C MET A 293 5.98 -7.94 0.13
N TYR A 294 6.14 -8.00 -1.19
CA TYR A 294 5.06 -8.28 -2.13
C TYR A 294 4.89 -9.77 -2.41
N LEU A 295 6.00 -10.46 -2.70
CA LEU A 295 6.00 -11.88 -3.00
C LEU A 295 5.88 -12.72 -1.71
N THR A 296 5.11 -13.78 -1.80
CA THR A 296 5.06 -14.82 -0.74
C THR A 296 6.40 -15.58 -0.65
N GLU A 297 6.65 -16.26 0.45
CA GLU A 297 7.85 -17.10 0.62
C GLU A 297 7.96 -18.18 -0.47
N GLU A 298 6.83 -18.73 -0.93
CA GLU A 298 6.79 -19.73 -2.00
C GLU A 298 7.18 -19.13 -3.35
N GLU A 299 6.66 -17.93 -3.66
CA GLU A 299 7.00 -17.20 -4.89
C GLU A 299 8.46 -16.73 -4.87
N GLN A 300 8.98 -16.26 -3.74
CA GLN A 300 10.40 -15.93 -3.59
C GLN A 300 11.29 -17.16 -3.76
N ALA A 301 10.90 -18.30 -3.23
CA ALA A 301 11.66 -19.56 -3.36
C ALA A 301 11.69 -20.09 -4.81
N ALA A 302 10.68 -19.78 -5.63
CA ALA A 302 10.65 -20.16 -7.05
C ALA A 302 11.73 -19.44 -7.87
N ASN A 303 12.17 -18.23 -7.48
CA ASN A 303 13.19 -17.41 -8.13
C ASN A 303 12.93 -17.11 -9.63
N ASP A 304 11.70 -17.21 -10.08
CA ASP A 304 11.30 -16.98 -11.47
C ASP A 304 10.81 -15.54 -11.74
N GLN A 305 10.67 -14.75 -10.68
CA GLN A 305 10.28 -13.35 -10.72
C GLN A 305 10.85 -12.58 -9.53
N PHE A 306 10.98 -11.26 -9.63
CA PHE A 306 11.45 -10.41 -8.54
C PHE A 306 11.02 -8.95 -8.72
N LEU A 307 11.22 -8.12 -7.71
CA LEU A 307 10.93 -6.68 -7.77
C LEU A 307 12.23 -5.88 -7.91
N PRO A 308 12.61 -5.41 -9.12
CA PRO A 308 13.87 -4.71 -9.40
C PRO A 308 14.00 -3.34 -8.70
N CYS A 309 12.93 -2.79 -8.14
CA CYS A 309 13.00 -1.52 -7.42
C CYS A 309 13.66 -1.63 -6.03
N CYS A 310 13.75 -2.83 -5.44
CA CYS A 310 14.28 -3.04 -4.09
C CYS A 310 15.15 -4.28 -3.95
N SER A 311 14.88 -5.33 -4.74
CA SER A 311 15.61 -6.60 -4.67
C SER A 311 16.92 -6.54 -5.45
N ARG A 312 17.85 -7.44 -5.10
CA ARG A 312 19.18 -7.53 -5.69
C ARG A 312 19.43 -8.93 -6.26
N ALA A 313 20.68 -9.33 -6.38
CA ALA A 313 21.08 -10.67 -6.82
C ALA A 313 22.03 -11.34 -5.83
N ARG A 314 21.86 -12.65 -5.67
CA ARG A 314 22.82 -13.56 -5.00
C ARG A 314 23.79 -14.17 -6.00
N SER A 315 23.41 -14.22 -7.29
CA SER A 315 24.26 -14.65 -8.38
C SER A 315 24.98 -13.46 -9.00
N ALA A 316 26.10 -13.71 -9.68
CA ALA A 316 26.87 -12.67 -10.36
C ALA A 316 26.08 -11.97 -11.48
N ARG A 317 25.03 -12.62 -12.02
CA ARG A 317 24.19 -12.08 -13.08
C ARG A 317 22.73 -12.58 -12.93
N LEU A 318 21.79 -11.69 -13.27
CA LEU A 318 20.38 -12.01 -13.56
C LEU A 318 20.11 -11.77 -15.03
N VAL A 319 19.34 -12.67 -15.67
CA VAL A 319 18.78 -12.47 -17.01
C VAL A 319 17.31 -12.21 -16.88
N LEU A 320 16.85 -11.06 -17.35
CA LEU A 320 15.49 -10.57 -17.18
C LEU A 320 14.71 -10.61 -18.49
N GLU A 321 13.44 -10.98 -18.42
CA GLU A 321 12.49 -10.91 -19.54
C GLU A 321 12.01 -9.45 -19.69
N LEU A 322 12.85 -8.66 -20.36
CA LEU A 322 12.62 -7.25 -20.68
C LEU A 322 12.95 -6.98 -22.16
#